data_07cda1a3c549df2872aa121f36aeda4d
#
_entry.id   07cda1a3c549df2872aa121f36aeda4d
#
_cell.length_a   1.000
_cell.length_b   1.000
_cell.length_c   1.000
_cell.angle_alpha   90.00
_cell.angle_beta   90.00
_cell.angle_gamma   90.00
#
_symmetry.space_group_name_H-M   'P 1'
#
loop_
_entity.id
_entity.type
_entity.pdbx_description
1 polymer ?
#
loop_
_entity_poly.entity_id
_entity_poly.type
_entity_poly.pdbx_seq_one_letter_code
_entity_poly.pdbx_strand_id
1 'polypeptide(L)'
;MPKNLKKETFLKLAVVLYIIAALNFLADYFHLYYILWWFDMPMHFLGGFWVGGMALWFYFFNTRVNNKLTAFNRAKKLIFYLAAVMAVSLIWELFEFSLDTFVVSRTNDIIDTLSDLFMDALGATSMFVYFSYSKFRNITTESAGQLISKN
;
A
#
# COMPACT_ATOMS: atom_id res chain seq x y z
N MET A 1 -6.80 -4.56 20.96
CA MET A 1 -7.59 -4.61 19.72
C MET A 1 -8.10 -6.04 19.51
N PRO A 2 -9.36 -6.30 19.14
CA PRO A 2 -9.92 -7.65 19.05
C PRO A 2 -9.21 -8.50 17.98
N LYS A 3 -8.97 -9.78 18.29
CA LYS A 3 -8.32 -10.74 17.39
C LYS A 3 -9.04 -10.86 16.03
N ASN A 4 -10.38 -10.72 16.03
CA ASN A 4 -11.20 -10.79 14.84
C ASN A 4 -10.89 -9.64 13.86
N LEU A 5 -10.69 -8.40 14.34
CA LEU A 5 -10.37 -7.26 13.50
C LEU A 5 -9.02 -7.41 12.78
N LYS A 6 -8.03 -8.02 13.46
CA LYS A 6 -6.73 -8.35 12.85
C LYS A 6 -6.91 -9.28 11.66
N LYS A 7 -7.69 -10.36 11.83
CA LYS A 7 -7.96 -11.37 10.79
C LYS A 7 -8.76 -10.77 9.63
N GLU A 8 -9.80 -10.00 9.92
CA GLU A 8 -10.64 -9.36 8.90
C GLU A 8 -9.84 -8.37 8.04
N THR A 9 -9.03 -7.53 8.66
CA THR A 9 -8.19 -6.57 7.92
C THR A 9 -7.17 -7.29 7.05
N PHE A 10 -6.54 -8.34 7.57
CA PHE A 10 -5.60 -9.16 6.81
C PHE A 10 -6.29 -9.83 5.61
N LEU A 11 -7.50 -10.38 5.80
CA LEU A 11 -8.25 -11.01 4.72
C LEU A 11 -8.61 -10.02 3.61
N LYS A 12 -9.02 -8.79 3.96
CA LYS A 12 -9.28 -7.72 2.98
C LYS A 12 -8.04 -7.39 2.17
N LEU A 13 -6.87 -7.29 2.81
CA LEU A 13 -5.59 -7.05 2.12
C LEU A 13 -5.20 -8.24 1.24
N ALA A 14 -5.46 -9.47 1.67
CA ALA A 14 -5.22 -10.66 0.86
C ALA A 14 -6.11 -10.69 -0.40
N VAL A 15 -7.38 -10.27 -0.29
CA VAL A 15 -8.28 -10.13 -1.44
C VAL A 15 -7.77 -9.07 -2.42
N VAL A 16 -7.31 -7.91 -1.92
CA VAL A 16 -6.72 -6.87 -2.78
C VAL A 16 -5.49 -7.40 -3.50
N LEU A 17 -4.59 -8.12 -2.81
CA LEU A 17 -3.42 -8.74 -3.44
C LEU A 17 -3.82 -9.73 -4.54
N TYR A 18 -4.84 -10.56 -4.28
CA TYR A 18 -5.34 -11.50 -5.28
C TYR A 18 -5.87 -10.79 -6.52
N ILE A 19 -6.59 -9.68 -6.35
CA ILE A 19 -7.07 -8.86 -7.48
C ILE A 19 -5.89 -8.28 -8.26
N ILE A 20 -4.88 -7.74 -7.60
CA ILE A 20 -3.67 -7.20 -8.24
C ILE A 20 -2.96 -8.32 -9.03
N ALA A 21 -2.76 -9.49 -8.43
CA ALA A 21 -2.14 -10.62 -9.09
C ALA A 21 -2.94 -11.10 -10.31
N ALA A 22 -4.27 -11.15 -10.23
CA ALA A 22 -5.13 -11.50 -11.34
C ALA A 22 -5.06 -10.46 -12.47
N LEU A 23 -5.04 -9.17 -12.15
CA LEU A 23 -4.88 -8.09 -13.12
C LEU A 23 -3.51 -8.18 -13.81
N ASN A 24 -2.44 -8.43 -13.05
CA ASN A 24 -1.10 -8.62 -13.61
C ASN A 24 -1.05 -9.82 -14.55
N PHE A 25 -1.61 -10.97 -14.14
CA PHE A 25 -1.67 -12.16 -14.99
C PHE A 25 -2.45 -11.91 -16.30
N LEU A 26 -3.58 -11.19 -16.23
CA LEU A 26 -4.34 -10.81 -17.41
C LEU A 26 -3.56 -9.83 -18.30
N ALA A 27 -2.84 -8.90 -17.68
CA ALA A 27 -2.00 -7.93 -18.39
C ALA A 27 -0.88 -8.62 -19.18
N ASP A 28 -0.22 -9.60 -18.58
CA ASP A 28 0.79 -10.41 -19.25
C ASP A 28 0.17 -11.24 -20.39
N TYR A 29 -0.95 -11.89 -20.10
CA TYR A 29 -1.65 -12.72 -21.10
C TYR A 29 -2.08 -11.92 -22.34
N PHE A 30 -2.55 -10.69 -22.17
CA PHE A 30 -2.96 -9.79 -23.27
C PHE A 30 -1.83 -8.88 -23.76
N HIS A 31 -0.62 -9.03 -23.25
CA HIS A 31 0.54 -8.20 -23.57
C HIS A 31 0.31 -6.68 -23.34
N LEU A 32 -0.47 -6.33 -22.33
CA LEU A 32 -0.88 -4.94 -22.08
C LEU A 32 0.31 -4.03 -21.77
N TYR A 33 1.35 -4.50 -21.11
CA TYR A 33 2.60 -3.78 -20.85
C TYR A 33 3.35 -3.37 -22.13
N TYR A 34 3.11 -4.07 -23.25
CA TYR A 34 3.70 -3.71 -24.55
C TYR A 34 2.78 -2.84 -25.42
N ILE A 35 1.45 -2.98 -25.24
CA ILE A 35 0.46 -2.27 -26.05
C ILE A 35 0.14 -0.89 -25.45
N LEU A 36 0.13 -0.79 -24.11
CA LEU A 36 -0.27 0.38 -23.36
C LEU A 36 0.92 0.82 -22.47
N TRP A 37 1.71 1.75 -22.95
CA TRP A 37 2.91 2.28 -22.26
C TRP A 37 2.63 2.81 -20.83
N TRP A 38 1.40 3.24 -20.55
CA TRP A 38 0.98 3.78 -19.25
C TRP A 38 0.40 2.73 -18.30
N PHE A 39 0.26 1.46 -18.73
CA PHE A 39 -0.44 0.43 -17.96
C PHE A 39 0.30 0.07 -16.66
N ASP A 40 1.60 0.21 -16.66
CA ASP A 40 2.43 -0.06 -15.48
C ASP A 40 2.13 0.90 -14.33
N MET A 41 1.92 2.17 -14.61
CA MET A 41 1.59 3.20 -13.61
C MET A 41 0.41 2.83 -12.68
N PRO A 42 -0.79 2.42 -13.18
CA PRO A 42 -1.85 1.91 -12.31
C PRO A 42 -1.46 0.67 -11.51
N MET A 43 -0.61 -0.19 -12.03
CA MET A 43 -0.16 -1.38 -11.30
C MET A 43 0.74 -1.00 -10.13
N HIS A 44 1.67 -0.06 -10.30
CA HIS A 44 2.47 0.54 -9.23
C HIS A 44 1.59 1.26 -8.21
N PHE A 45 0.60 2.03 -8.64
CA PHE A 45 -0.37 2.66 -7.71
C PHE A 45 -1.08 1.61 -6.84
N LEU A 46 -1.57 0.52 -7.42
CA LEU A 46 -2.22 -0.56 -6.68
C LEU A 46 -1.23 -1.31 -5.78
N GLY A 47 -0.01 -1.52 -6.22
CA GLY A 47 1.10 -2.08 -5.46
C GLY A 47 1.41 -1.24 -4.22
N GLY A 48 1.65 0.05 -4.40
CA GLY A 48 1.89 1.02 -3.32
C GLY A 48 0.72 1.12 -2.34
N PHE A 49 -0.52 1.10 -2.85
CA PHE A 49 -1.73 1.05 -2.02
C PHE A 49 -1.76 -0.20 -1.14
N TRP A 50 -1.46 -1.37 -1.69
CA TRP A 50 -1.45 -2.63 -0.95
C TRP A 50 -0.29 -2.69 0.06
N VAL A 51 0.93 -2.33 -0.34
CA VAL A 51 2.11 -2.28 0.55
C VAL A 51 1.85 -1.32 1.70
N GLY A 52 1.25 -0.15 1.41
CA GLY A 52 0.80 0.81 2.41
C GLY A 52 -0.20 0.20 3.40
N GLY A 53 -1.17 -0.57 2.89
CA GLY A 53 -2.12 -1.30 3.73
C GLY A 53 -1.46 -2.31 4.66
N MET A 54 -0.48 -3.07 4.16
CA MET A 54 0.31 -4.02 4.94
C MET A 54 1.17 -3.31 6.00
N ALA A 55 1.81 -2.19 5.65
CA ALA A 55 2.59 -1.40 6.59
C ALA A 55 1.73 -0.85 7.74
N LEU A 56 0.52 -0.33 7.44
CA LEU A 56 -0.44 0.09 8.47
C LEU A 56 -0.93 -1.09 9.30
N TRP A 57 -1.27 -2.21 8.68
CA TRP A 57 -1.67 -3.41 9.41
C TRP A 57 -0.57 -3.87 10.36
N PHE A 58 0.67 -3.95 9.90
CA PHE A 58 1.82 -4.32 10.73
C PHE A 58 2.03 -3.34 11.89
N TYR A 59 1.94 -2.02 11.62
CA TYR A 59 2.04 -0.99 12.65
C TYR A 59 0.99 -1.16 13.74
N PHE A 60 -0.30 -1.36 13.38
CA PHE A 60 -1.37 -1.45 14.37
C PHE A 60 -1.41 -2.75 15.15
N PHE A 61 -1.00 -3.86 14.53
CA PHE A 61 -1.07 -5.18 15.15
C PHE A 61 0.26 -5.68 15.73
N ASN A 62 1.36 -4.95 15.51
CA ASN A 62 2.64 -5.23 16.13
C ASN A 62 2.90 -4.27 17.31
N THR A 63 2.71 -4.79 18.54
CA THR A 63 2.84 -3.98 19.76
C THR A 63 4.23 -3.38 19.94
N ARG A 64 5.30 -4.07 19.48
CA ARG A 64 6.68 -3.56 19.58
C ARG A 64 6.90 -2.34 18.71
N VAL A 65 6.40 -2.36 17.49
CA VAL A 65 6.50 -1.24 16.54
C VAL A 65 5.62 -0.10 17.02
N ASN A 66 4.38 -0.38 17.42
CA ASN A 66 3.46 0.63 17.91
C ASN A 66 4.04 1.37 19.12
N ASN A 67 4.57 0.65 20.12
CA ASN A 67 5.15 1.26 21.32
C ASN A 67 6.35 2.17 20.99
N LYS A 68 7.20 1.79 20.04
CA LYS A 68 8.33 2.63 19.61
C LYS A 68 7.85 3.91 18.89
N LEU A 69 6.81 3.81 18.09
CA LEU A 69 6.31 4.93 17.29
C LEU A 69 5.29 5.82 18.02
N THR A 70 4.78 5.40 19.19
CA THR A 70 3.84 6.23 19.98
C THR A 70 4.47 7.57 20.40
N ALA A 71 5.78 7.60 20.65
CA ALA A 71 6.51 8.81 20.98
C ALA A 71 6.64 9.80 19.79
N PHE A 72 6.36 9.37 18.56
CA PHE A 72 6.49 10.20 17.38
C PHE A 72 5.23 11.06 17.16
N ASN A 73 5.43 12.31 16.72
CA ASN A 73 4.34 13.14 16.24
C ASN A 73 3.78 12.59 14.90
N ARG A 74 2.63 13.13 14.43
CA ARG A 74 1.94 12.66 13.21
C ARG A 74 2.85 12.70 11.97
N ALA A 75 3.63 13.77 11.81
CA ALA A 75 4.53 13.93 10.66
C ALA A 75 5.63 12.87 10.65
N LYS A 76 6.27 12.60 11.79
CA LYS A 76 7.28 11.53 11.89
C LYS A 76 6.72 10.16 11.59
N LYS A 77 5.48 9.88 12.02
CA LYS A 77 4.80 8.60 11.69
C LYS A 77 4.55 8.46 10.20
N LEU A 78 4.10 9.53 9.55
CA LEU A 78 3.89 9.55 8.10
C LEU A 78 5.21 9.38 7.34
N ILE A 79 6.26 10.07 7.74
CA ILE A 79 7.58 9.93 7.11
C ILE A 79 8.09 8.49 7.26
N PHE A 80 8.01 7.91 8.46
CA PHE A 80 8.42 6.53 8.69
C PHE A 80 7.61 5.54 7.85
N TYR A 81 6.30 5.75 7.77
CA TYR A 81 5.40 4.96 6.95
C TYR A 81 5.76 5.02 5.46
N LEU A 82 5.92 6.23 4.92
CA LEU A 82 6.30 6.41 3.51
C LEU A 82 7.69 5.84 3.23
N ALA A 83 8.66 6.04 4.12
CA ALA A 83 9.99 5.47 3.98
C ALA A 83 9.97 3.94 3.92
N ALA A 84 9.12 3.28 4.72
CA ALA A 84 8.96 1.83 4.68
C ALA A 84 8.35 1.35 3.36
N VAL A 85 7.35 2.07 2.83
CA VAL A 85 6.76 1.74 1.52
C VAL A 85 7.80 1.96 0.41
N MET A 86 8.46 3.12 0.38
CA MET A 86 9.47 3.43 -0.63
C MET A 86 10.65 2.46 -0.63
N ALA A 87 11.02 1.91 0.55
CA ALA A 87 12.04 0.87 0.61
C ALA A 87 11.59 -0.42 -0.11
N VAL A 88 10.32 -0.80 -0.01
CA VAL A 88 9.77 -1.96 -0.73
C VAL A 88 9.70 -1.66 -2.23
N SER A 89 9.24 -0.46 -2.62
CA SER A 89 9.19 -0.03 -4.03
C SER A 89 10.59 -0.05 -4.67
N LEU A 90 11.61 0.49 -3.99
CA LEU A 90 12.99 0.45 -4.49
C LEU A 90 13.52 -0.98 -4.66
N ILE A 91 13.15 -1.91 -3.77
CA ILE A 91 13.53 -3.32 -3.92
C ILE A 91 12.84 -3.90 -5.16
N TRP A 92 11.60 -3.53 -5.43
CA TRP A 92 10.87 -3.95 -6.62
C TRP A 92 11.52 -3.41 -7.90
N GLU A 93 11.85 -2.12 -7.96
CA GLU A 93 12.57 -1.52 -9.08
C GLU A 93 13.92 -2.20 -9.35
N LEU A 94 14.67 -2.54 -8.29
CA LEU A 94 15.91 -3.28 -8.43
C LEU A 94 15.70 -4.70 -8.99
N PHE A 95 14.59 -5.33 -8.63
CA PHE A 95 14.20 -6.63 -9.18
C PHE A 95 13.87 -6.52 -10.67
N GLU A 96 13.05 -5.54 -11.08
CA GLU A 96 12.70 -5.29 -12.48
C GLU A 96 13.94 -4.92 -13.31
N PHE A 97 14.77 -4.04 -12.79
CA PHE A 97 16.06 -3.72 -13.42
C PHE A 97 16.91 -4.96 -13.67
N SER A 98 16.93 -5.87 -12.70
CA SER A 98 17.68 -7.13 -12.84
C SER A 98 17.09 -8.03 -13.92
N LEU A 99 15.76 -8.16 -13.96
CA LEU A 99 15.06 -8.94 -14.99
C LEU A 99 15.30 -8.35 -16.39
N ASP A 100 15.15 -7.06 -16.53
CA ASP A 100 15.33 -6.36 -17.81
C ASP A 100 16.77 -6.50 -18.32
N THR A 101 17.74 -6.34 -17.43
CA THR A 101 19.15 -6.42 -17.81
C THR A 101 19.60 -7.85 -18.14
N PHE A 102 19.22 -8.82 -17.32
CA PHE A 102 19.77 -10.18 -17.42
C PHE A 102 18.90 -11.16 -18.18
N VAL A 103 17.60 -10.91 -18.31
CA VAL A 103 16.65 -11.83 -18.94
C VAL A 103 16.10 -11.28 -20.26
N VAL A 104 15.63 -10.02 -20.25
CA VAL A 104 14.92 -9.42 -21.40
C VAL A 104 15.87 -8.67 -22.33
N SER A 105 17.09 -8.29 -21.86
CA SER A 105 18.07 -7.47 -22.58
C SER A 105 17.50 -6.11 -23.02
N ARG A 106 16.63 -5.52 -22.21
CA ARG A 106 16.02 -4.20 -22.41
C ARG A 106 16.82 -3.14 -21.65
N THR A 107 16.85 -1.93 -22.17
CA THR A 107 17.43 -0.77 -21.46
C THR A 107 16.36 -0.15 -20.58
N ASN A 108 16.61 -0.07 -19.27
CA ASN A 108 15.74 0.62 -18.34
C ASN A 108 15.76 2.12 -18.57
N ASP A 109 14.58 2.73 -18.50
CA ASP A 109 14.42 4.17 -18.54
C ASP A 109 14.29 4.71 -17.10
N ILE A 110 15.19 5.64 -16.71
CA ILE A 110 15.14 6.30 -15.40
C ILE A 110 13.81 7.04 -15.19
N ILE A 111 13.20 7.54 -16.27
CA ILE A 111 11.92 8.23 -16.21
C ILE A 111 10.80 7.27 -15.81
N ASP A 112 10.86 6.04 -16.32
CA ASP A 112 9.93 4.95 -15.98
C ASP A 112 10.01 4.65 -14.47
N THR A 113 11.19 4.28 -13.99
CA THR A 113 11.45 4.04 -12.55
C THR A 113 10.99 5.21 -11.66
N LEU A 114 11.20 6.46 -12.06
CA LEU A 114 10.75 7.61 -11.27
C LEU A 114 9.23 7.76 -11.27
N SER A 115 8.56 7.48 -12.39
CA SER A 115 7.10 7.50 -12.46
C SER A 115 6.48 6.40 -11.60
N ASP A 116 7.09 5.23 -11.57
CA ASP A 116 6.62 4.08 -10.80
C ASP A 116 6.77 4.30 -9.30
N LEU A 117 7.92 4.79 -8.86
CA LEU A 117 8.11 5.22 -7.46
C LEU A 117 7.13 6.32 -7.04
N PHE A 118 6.81 7.25 -7.95
CA PHE A 118 5.81 8.28 -7.69
C PHE A 118 4.41 7.69 -7.55
N MET A 119 4.03 6.75 -8.40
CA MET A 119 2.74 6.07 -8.35
C MET A 119 2.60 5.19 -7.10
N ASP A 120 3.67 4.51 -6.69
CA ASP A 120 3.73 3.78 -5.42
C ASP A 120 3.49 4.71 -4.21
N ALA A 121 4.15 5.87 -4.20
CA ALA A 121 3.97 6.87 -3.15
C ALA A 121 2.54 7.43 -3.11
N LEU A 122 1.92 7.66 -4.28
CA LEU A 122 0.51 8.08 -4.39
C LEU A 122 -0.44 6.99 -3.88
N GLY A 123 -0.22 5.74 -4.26
CA GLY A 123 -0.99 4.59 -3.78
C GLY A 123 -0.93 4.46 -2.25
N ALA A 124 0.28 4.51 -1.70
CA ALA A 124 0.48 4.47 -0.25
C ALA A 124 -0.19 5.64 0.47
N THR A 125 -0.07 6.85 -0.06
CA THR A 125 -0.72 8.05 0.51
C THR A 125 -2.24 7.91 0.49
N SER A 126 -2.80 7.40 -0.60
CA SER A 126 -4.24 7.13 -0.74
C SER A 126 -4.72 6.13 0.31
N MET A 127 -3.96 5.07 0.57
CA MET A 127 -4.27 4.09 1.61
C MET A 127 -4.21 4.72 3.01
N PHE A 128 -3.22 5.56 3.29
CA PHE A 128 -3.11 6.26 4.57
C PHE A 128 -4.30 7.19 4.82
N VAL A 129 -4.72 7.95 3.81
CA VAL A 129 -5.90 8.83 3.86
C VAL A 129 -7.17 8.01 4.08
N TYR A 130 -7.39 6.95 3.30
CA TYR A 130 -8.52 6.04 3.45
C TYR A 130 -8.63 5.47 4.86
N PHE A 131 -7.51 4.99 5.40
CA PHE A 131 -7.46 4.42 6.73
C PHE A 131 -7.75 5.47 7.82
N SER A 132 -7.18 6.67 7.69
CA SER A 132 -7.39 7.78 8.61
C SER A 132 -8.87 8.21 8.64
N TYR A 133 -9.51 8.31 7.47
CA TYR A 133 -10.92 8.63 7.34
C TYR A 133 -11.83 7.54 7.93
N SER A 134 -11.56 6.27 7.63
CA SER A 134 -12.32 5.13 8.17
C SER A 134 -12.26 5.08 9.70
N LYS A 135 -11.10 5.34 10.29
CA LYS A 135 -10.93 5.40 11.74
C LYS A 135 -11.71 6.55 12.36
N PHE A 136 -11.69 7.73 11.74
CA PHE A 136 -12.44 8.90 12.20
C PHE A 136 -13.94 8.64 12.19
N ARG A 137 -14.48 8.07 11.12
CA ARG A 137 -15.90 7.72 10.99
C ARG A 137 -16.37 6.76 12.09
N ASN A 138 -15.59 5.72 12.39
CA ASN A 138 -15.94 4.74 13.40
C ASN A 138 -16.02 5.37 14.81
N ILE A 139 -15.09 6.26 15.16
CA ILE A 139 -15.11 6.98 16.44
C ILE A 139 -16.36 7.86 16.56
N THR A 140 -16.72 8.57 15.48
CA THR A 140 -17.89 9.46 15.47
C THR A 140 -19.20 8.68 15.63
N THR A 141 -19.32 7.53 14.95
CA THR A 141 -20.50 6.66 15.05
C THR A 141 -20.65 6.04 16.44
N GLU A 142 -19.55 5.60 17.04
CA GLU A 142 -19.56 5.02 18.40
C GLU A 142 -19.93 6.08 19.46
N SER A 143 -19.40 7.30 19.33
CA SER A 143 -19.75 8.42 20.21
C SER A 143 -21.23 8.82 20.09
N ALA A 144 -21.77 8.87 18.86
CA ALA A 144 -23.18 9.16 18.62
C ALA A 144 -24.11 8.07 19.20
N GLY A 145 -23.74 6.78 19.05
CA GLY A 145 -24.49 5.66 19.61
C GLY A 145 -24.53 5.69 21.15
N GLN A 146 -23.42 6.06 21.80
CA GLN A 146 -23.40 6.20 23.27
C GLN A 146 -24.24 7.36 23.79
N LEU A 147 -24.41 8.45 23.04
CA LEU A 147 -25.27 9.57 23.41
C LEU A 147 -26.77 9.18 23.33
N ILE A 148 -27.14 8.40 22.29
CA ILE A 148 -28.53 7.94 22.09
C ILE A 148 -28.93 6.91 23.17
N SER A 149 -27.99 6.06 23.62
CA SER A 149 -28.28 5.03 24.63
C SER A 149 -28.40 5.56 26.06
N LYS A 150 -28.05 6.82 26.33
CA LYS A 150 -28.12 7.47 27.65
C LYS A 150 -29.38 8.32 27.88
N ASN A 151 -30.18 8.51 26.84
CA ASN A 151 -31.47 9.15 26.86
C ASN A 151 -32.61 8.12 26.78
#